data_62c05e27eb9f8551d22a291c09beb8d8
#
_entry.id   62c05e27eb9f8551d22a291c09beb8d8
#
_cell.length_a   1.000
_cell.length_b   1.000
_cell.length_c   1.000
_cell.angle_alpha   90.00
_cell.angle_beta   90.00
_cell.angle_gamma   90.00
#
_symmetry.space_group_name_H-M   'P 1'
#
loop_
_entity.id
_entity.type
_entity.pdbx_description
1 polymer ?
#
loop_
_entity_poly.entity_id
_entity_poly.type
_entity_poly.pdbx_seq_one_letter_code
_entity_poly.pdbx_strand_id
1 'polypeptide(L)' 'MTQMTKRHFELVAAAIRTLDLLGFDEEDQRDIAKHFANVLTDEPGFDRAKFMQSCGYY' A
#
# COMPACT_ATOMS: atom_id res chain seq x y z
N MET A 1 -19.68 -3.22 -10.47
CA MET A 1 -18.40 -3.44 -9.77
C MET A 1 -18.06 -2.25 -8.91
N THR A 2 -17.59 -2.50 -7.72
CA THR A 2 -17.26 -1.45 -6.78
C THR A 2 -15.84 -0.96 -7.04
N GLN A 3 -15.68 0.35 -7.25
CA GLN A 3 -14.36 0.94 -7.36
C GLN A 3 -13.71 0.99 -5.98
N MET A 4 -12.38 0.90 -5.96
CA MET A 4 -11.64 1.12 -4.72
C MET A 4 -11.74 2.58 -4.33
N THR A 5 -12.05 2.82 -3.07
CA THR A 5 -12.10 4.16 -2.52
C THR A 5 -10.81 4.47 -1.79
N LYS A 6 -10.64 5.74 -1.39
CA LYS A 6 -9.52 6.15 -0.56
C LYS A 6 -9.40 5.27 0.69
N ARG A 7 -10.52 4.92 1.29
CA ARG A 7 -10.54 4.05 2.47
C ARG A 7 -9.95 2.67 2.17
N HIS A 8 -10.25 2.11 0.99
CA HIS A 8 -9.69 0.82 0.61
C HIS A 8 -8.18 0.89 0.48
N PHE A 9 -7.66 1.96 -0.13
CA PHE A 9 -6.21 2.16 -0.24
C PHE A 9 -5.56 2.28 1.13
N GLU A 10 -6.20 2.99 2.05
CA GLU A 10 -5.70 3.13 3.42
C GLU A 10 -5.68 1.79 4.15
N LEU A 11 -6.69 0.95 3.94
CA LEU A 11 -6.74 -0.38 4.55
C LEU A 11 -5.62 -1.28 4.03
N VAL A 12 -5.35 -1.22 2.72
CA VAL A 12 -4.24 -1.98 2.13
C VAL A 12 -2.91 -1.50 2.70
N ALA A 13 -2.72 -0.18 2.79
CA ALA A 13 -1.51 0.39 3.36
C ALA A 13 -1.32 -0.02 4.82
N ALA A 14 -2.40 -0.02 5.59
CA ALA A 14 -2.35 -0.46 6.99
C ALA A 14 -1.95 -1.93 7.10
N ALA A 15 -2.47 -2.77 6.21
CA ALA A 15 -2.10 -4.19 6.17
C ALA A 15 -0.61 -4.36 5.89
N ILE A 16 -0.06 -3.58 4.96
CA ILE A 16 1.37 -3.63 4.63
C ILE A 16 2.21 -3.20 5.83
N ARG A 17 1.78 -2.16 6.55
CA ARG A 17 2.52 -1.66 7.73
C ARG A 17 2.63 -2.70 8.84
N THR A 18 1.71 -3.65 8.90
CA THR A 18 1.70 -4.67 9.95
C THR A 18 2.39 -5.96 9.55
N LEU A 19 3.02 -6.01 8.36
CA LEU A 19 3.73 -7.20 7.91
C LEU A 19 4.91 -7.57 8.79
N ASP A 20 5.48 -6.60 9.52
CA ASP A 20 6.55 -6.87 10.47
C ASP A 20 6.11 -7.85 11.55
N LEU A 21 4.83 -7.86 11.89
CA LEU A 21 4.28 -8.81 12.86
C LEU A 21 4.32 -10.25 12.36
N LEU A 22 4.43 -10.42 11.04
CA LEU A 22 4.54 -11.73 10.40
C LEU A 22 5.98 -12.14 10.11
N GLY A 23 6.95 -11.31 10.53
CA GLY A 23 8.35 -11.61 10.36
C GLY A 23 9.01 -11.06 9.12
N PHE A 24 8.31 -10.23 8.34
CA PHE A 24 8.90 -9.55 7.18
C PHE A 24 9.77 -8.39 7.65
N ASP A 25 10.94 -8.24 7.04
CA ASP A 25 11.79 -7.11 7.36
C ASP A 25 11.37 -5.86 6.57
N GLU A 26 12.02 -4.73 6.86
CA GLU A 26 11.65 -3.45 6.25
C GLU A 26 11.83 -3.47 4.73
N GLU A 27 12.87 -4.12 4.25
CA GLU A 27 13.13 -4.21 2.81
C GLU A 27 12.03 -4.99 2.10
N ASP A 28 11.62 -6.12 2.67
CA ASP A 28 10.55 -6.93 2.13
C ASP A 28 9.24 -6.16 2.12
N GLN A 29 8.93 -5.46 3.21
CA GLN A 29 7.72 -4.64 3.30
C GLN A 29 7.71 -3.56 2.22
N ARG A 30 8.84 -2.92 2.00
CA ARG A 30 8.96 -1.88 0.97
C ARG A 30 8.72 -2.44 -0.42
N ASP A 31 9.28 -3.61 -0.71
CA ASP A 31 9.10 -4.26 -2.00
C ASP A 31 7.64 -4.63 -2.23
N ILE A 32 6.98 -5.14 -1.19
CA ILE A 32 5.56 -5.46 -1.25
C ILE A 32 4.73 -4.20 -1.49
N ALA A 33 5.04 -3.12 -0.76
CA ALA A 33 4.34 -1.84 -0.94
C ALA A 33 4.49 -1.31 -2.36
N LYS A 34 5.69 -1.38 -2.92
CA LYS A 34 5.94 -0.96 -4.31
C LYS A 34 5.14 -1.80 -5.28
N HIS A 35 5.08 -3.10 -5.06
CA HIS A 35 4.32 -4.00 -5.92
C HIS A 35 2.84 -3.61 -5.93
N PHE A 36 2.24 -3.42 -4.76
CA PHE A 36 0.85 -3.00 -4.67
C PHE A 36 0.63 -1.63 -5.30
N ALA A 37 1.55 -0.69 -5.08
CA ALA A 37 1.44 0.63 -5.68
C ALA A 37 1.46 0.55 -7.21
N ASN A 38 2.28 -0.32 -7.79
CA ASN A 38 2.35 -0.51 -9.23
C ASN A 38 1.05 -1.09 -9.77
N VAL A 39 0.47 -2.06 -9.08
CA VAL A 39 -0.80 -2.68 -9.49
C VAL A 39 -1.95 -1.67 -9.39
N LEU A 40 -1.97 -0.89 -8.32
CA LEU A 40 -3.06 0.05 -8.05
C LEU A 40 -2.97 1.33 -8.88
N THR A 41 -1.85 1.56 -9.58
CA THR A 41 -1.67 2.76 -10.39
C THR A 41 -2.77 2.93 -11.44
N ASP A 42 -3.34 1.82 -11.92
CA ASP A 42 -4.40 1.87 -12.92
C ASP A 42 -5.77 2.19 -12.32
N GLU A 43 -5.90 2.24 -10.99
CA GLU A 43 -7.18 2.53 -10.37
C GLU A 43 -7.47 4.03 -10.37
N PRO A 44 -8.71 4.44 -10.74
CA PRO A 44 -9.09 5.85 -10.67
C PRO A 44 -8.98 6.39 -9.25
N GLY A 45 -8.38 7.56 -9.13
CA GLY A 45 -8.27 8.23 -7.83
C GLY A 45 -7.13 7.72 -6.95
N PHE A 46 -6.36 6.77 -7.42
CA PHE A 46 -5.22 6.28 -6.65
C PHE A 46 -4.08 7.30 -6.67
N ASP A 47 -3.57 7.62 -5.48
CA ASP A 47 -2.44 8.52 -5.30
C ASP A 47 -1.26 7.70 -4.76
N ARG A 48 -0.28 7.43 -5.62
CA ARG A 48 0.87 6.60 -5.26
C ARG A 48 1.67 7.21 -4.11
N ALA A 49 1.87 8.53 -4.13
CA ALA A 49 2.65 9.19 -3.09
C ALA A 49 1.98 9.06 -1.72
N LYS A 50 0.68 9.29 -1.67
CA LYS A 50 -0.07 9.14 -0.43
C LYS A 50 -0.12 7.69 0.03
N PHE A 51 -0.22 6.75 -0.90
CA PHE A 51 -0.24 5.33 -0.56
C PHE A 51 1.09 4.93 0.10
N MET A 52 2.20 5.28 -0.52
CA MET A 52 3.52 4.97 0.02
C MET A 52 3.74 5.64 1.37
N GLN A 53 3.28 6.87 1.52
CA GLN A 53 3.34 7.58 2.80
C GLN A 53 2.53 6.86 3.87
N SER A 54 1.34 6.38 3.53
CA SER A 54 0.49 5.61 4.45
C SER A 54 1.12 4.28 4.84
N CYS A 55 1.94 3.70 3.96
CA CYS A 55 2.70 2.49 4.26
C CYS A 55 3.92 2.78 5.15
N GLY A 56 4.25 4.05 5.38
CA GLY A 56 5.40 4.44 6.18
C GLY A 56 6.67 4.69 5.39
N TYR A 57 6.59 4.76 4.07
CA TYR A 57 7.73 5.01 3.18
C TYR A 57 7.55 6.34 2.48
N TYR A 58 8.50 7.21 2.65
CA TYR A 58 8.47 8.57 2.09
C TYR A 58 9.44 8.72 0.94
#